data_868dd0c0ecaee9b2a9f5fe703138fa82
#
_entry.id   868dd0c0ecaee9b2a9f5fe703138fa82
#
_cell.length_a   1.000
_cell.length_b   1.000
_cell.length_c   1.000
_cell.angle_alpha   90.00
_cell.angle_beta   90.00
_cell.angle_gamma   90.00
#
_symmetry.space_group_name_H-M   'P 1'
#
loop_
_entity.id
_entity.type
_entity.pdbx_description
1 polymer ?
#
loop_
_entity_poly.entity_id
_entity_poly.type
_entity_poly.pdbx_seq_one_letter_code
_entity_poly.pdbx_strand_id
1 'polypeptide(L)'
;MSKKESILQAATWLFAKKGFKDASMAELSKMTGAAEGTIFYHFKNKETLFLSILETVKLTIINEFDEYTAKKQFKTGLDMVEEVISFYLYMAGHNPNLFMLLHRHDAYELAEVNPVCREYLEDTYNGLVNIFERAVNLGQEDGSIGAMSARKTALILFTLTDGLVRFNSYNLYNAGALSGELIASCRRMLINV
;
A
#
# COMPACT_ATOMS: atom_id res chain seq x y z
N MET A 1 -1.30 10.26 22.14
CA MET A 1 -0.21 9.71 21.27
C MET A 1 1.01 9.47 22.13
N SER A 2 1.54 8.27 22.17
CA SER A 2 2.75 7.92 22.92
C SER A 2 4.00 8.52 22.24
N LYS A 3 5.12 8.60 22.98
CA LYS A 3 6.40 9.08 22.43
C LYS A 3 6.87 8.17 21.27
N LYS A 4 6.67 6.86 21.40
CA LYS A 4 6.99 5.87 20.36
C LYS A 4 6.19 6.13 19.08
N GLU A 5 4.89 6.36 19.18
CA GLU A 5 4.01 6.68 18.03
C GLU A 5 4.42 7.98 17.35
N SER A 6 4.73 9.02 18.14
CA SER A 6 5.20 10.30 17.60
C SER A 6 6.51 10.15 16.80
N ILE A 7 7.46 9.36 17.32
CA ILE A 7 8.70 9.05 16.63
C ILE A 7 8.42 8.28 15.34
N LEU A 8 7.55 7.27 15.38
CA LEU A 8 7.21 6.44 14.22
C LEU A 8 6.56 7.29 13.11
N GLN A 9 5.62 8.16 13.47
CA GLN A 9 4.96 9.05 12.52
C GLN A 9 5.94 10.04 11.85
N ALA A 10 6.81 10.66 12.64
CA ALA A 10 7.83 11.57 12.10
C ALA A 10 8.84 10.84 11.21
N ALA A 11 9.24 9.63 11.59
CA ALA A 11 10.13 8.78 10.80
C ALA A 11 9.47 8.33 9.48
N THR A 12 8.18 8.00 9.49
CA THR A 12 7.41 7.68 8.29
C THR A 12 7.46 8.83 7.29
N TRP A 13 7.22 10.05 7.75
CA TRP A 13 7.33 11.24 6.91
C TRP A 13 8.76 11.46 6.40
N LEU A 14 9.76 11.37 7.28
CA LEU A 14 11.16 11.62 6.95
C LEU A 14 11.67 10.62 5.89
N PHE A 15 11.40 9.34 6.07
CA PHE A 15 11.83 8.29 5.13
C PHE A 15 11.06 8.35 3.82
N ALA A 16 9.77 8.71 3.83
CA ALA A 16 9.01 8.95 2.60
C ALA A 16 9.61 10.10 1.79
N LYS A 17 10.06 11.17 2.43
CA LYS A 17 10.62 12.35 1.77
C LYS A 17 12.06 12.18 1.30
N LYS A 18 12.94 11.65 2.14
CA LYS A 18 14.38 11.58 1.88
C LYS A 18 14.86 10.20 1.46
N GLY A 19 14.13 9.14 1.80
CA GLY A 19 14.57 7.76 1.68
C GLY A 19 15.29 7.27 2.93
N PHE A 20 15.44 5.95 2.98
CA PHE A 20 16.09 5.29 4.11
C PHE A 20 17.56 5.69 4.24
N LYS A 21 18.31 5.76 3.14
CA LYS A 21 19.75 6.04 3.17
C LYS A 21 20.07 7.44 3.70
N ASP A 22 19.35 8.45 3.22
CA ASP A 22 19.67 9.87 3.48
C ASP A 22 19.02 10.45 4.74
N ALA A 23 18.03 9.77 5.30
CA ALA A 23 17.44 10.16 6.58
C ALA A 23 18.39 9.86 7.75
N SER A 24 18.49 10.76 8.75
CA SER A 24 19.34 10.56 9.93
C SER A 24 18.54 10.55 11.23
N MET A 25 19.07 9.85 12.25
CA MET A 25 18.46 9.80 13.58
C MET A 25 18.55 11.19 14.27
N ALA A 26 19.62 11.95 14.00
CA ALA A 26 19.76 13.32 14.50
C ALA A 26 18.69 14.26 13.93
N GLU A 27 18.32 14.12 12.68
CA GLU A 27 17.23 14.87 12.06
C GLU A 27 15.87 14.50 12.67
N LEU A 28 15.63 13.20 12.88
CA LEU A 28 14.44 12.71 13.55
C LEU A 28 14.34 13.24 15.00
N SER A 29 15.46 13.30 15.71
CA SER A 29 15.56 13.92 17.05
C SER A 29 15.10 15.38 17.03
N LYS A 30 15.59 16.17 16.08
CA LYS A 30 15.18 17.58 15.91
C LYS A 30 13.68 17.72 15.59
N MET A 31 13.15 16.86 14.71
CA MET A 31 11.74 16.89 14.31
C MET A 31 10.79 16.56 15.46
N THR A 32 11.16 15.61 16.30
CA THR A 32 10.29 15.09 17.37
C THR A 32 10.51 15.75 18.72
N GLY A 33 11.61 16.52 18.88
CA GLY A 33 12.08 17.00 20.17
C GLY A 33 12.51 15.87 21.13
N ALA A 34 12.63 14.64 20.66
CA ALA A 34 13.10 13.50 21.44
C ALA A 34 14.63 13.43 21.35
N ALA A 35 15.32 13.28 22.49
CA ALA A 35 16.75 12.99 22.46
C ALA A 35 17.04 11.71 21.66
N GLU A 36 18.16 11.66 20.94
CA GLU A 36 18.54 10.46 20.17
C GLU A 36 18.55 9.20 21.03
N GLY A 37 19.02 9.29 22.28
CA GLY A 37 18.98 8.17 23.22
C GLY A 37 17.57 7.64 23.49
N THR A 38 16.54 8.51 23.48
CA THR A 38 15.14 8.09 23.59
C THR A 38 14.68 7.36 22.33
N ILE A 39 15.10 7.82 21.16
CA ILE A 39 14.78 7.15 19.88
C ILE A 39 15.42 5.77 19.86
N PHE A 40 16.70 5.65 20.21
CA PHE A 40 17.42 4.37 20.29
C PHE A 40 16.89 3.43 21.38
N TYR A 41 16.29 3.96 22.45
CA TYR A 41 15.60 3.15 23.44
C TYR A 41 14.35 2.44 22.86
N HIS A 42 13.59 3.14 22.01
CA HIS A 42 12.41 2.56 21.36
C HIS A 42 12.76 1.72 20.13
N PHE A 43 13.78 2.13 19.38
CA PHE A 43 14.18 1.51 18.13
C PHE A 43 15.72 1.40 18.11
N LYS A 44 16.22 0.19 18.31
CA LYS A 44 17.67 -0.09 18.49
C LYS A 44 18.57 0.58 17.45
N ASN A 45 18.09 0.72 16.22
CA ASN A 45 18.79 1.35 15.11
C ASN A 45 17.77 1.85 14.05
N LYS A 46 18.27 2.51 13.03
CA LYS A 46 17.48 3.06 11.92
C LYS A 46 16.76 1.97 11.12
N GLU A 47 17.38 0.80 10.96
CA GLU A 47 16.78 -0.34 10.27
C GLU A 47 15.58 -0.90 11.03
N THR A 48 15.71 -1.12 12.34
CA THR A 48 14.59 -1.57 13.18
C THR A 48 13.42 -0.57 13.16
N LEU A 49 13.73 0.73 13.13
CA LEU A 49 12.71 1.77 12.97
C LEU A 49 12.01 1.66 11.61
N PHE A 50 12.77 1.45 10.53
CA PHE A 50 12.20 1.29 9.19
C PHE A 50 11.33 0.04 9.07
N LEU A 51 11.76 -1.08 9.63
CA LEU A 51 10.96 -2.32 9.70
C LEU A 51 9.65 -2.11 10.47
N SER A 52 9.69 -1.36 11.59
CA SER A 52 8.47 -1.01 12.34
C SER A 52 7.52 -0.12 11.54
N ILE A 53 8.04 0.72 10.65
CA ILE A 53 7.22 1.51 9.73
C ILE A 53 6.58 0.59 8.69
N LEU A 54 7.33 -0.31 8.06
CA LEU A 54 6.78 -1.26 7.07
C LEU A 54 5.72 -2.17 7.68
N GLU A 55 5.91 -2.64 8.91
CA GLU A 55 4.88 -3.37 9.65
C GLU A 55 3.60 -2.54 9.83
N THR A 56 3.76 -1.26 10.21
CA THR A 56 2.63 -0.34 10.36
C THR A 56 1.92 -0.12 9.02
N VAL A 57 2.67 0.04 7.93
CA VAL A 57 2.12 0.17 6.56
C VAL A 57 1.27 -1.05 6.22
N LYS A 58 1.83 -2.25 6.40
CA LYS A 58 1.11 -3.52 6.18
C LYS A 58 -0.21 -3.56 6.94
N LEU A 59 -0.14 -3.37 8.26
CA LEU A 59 -1.32 -3.45 9.13
C LEU A 59 -2.37 -2.39 8.78
N THR A 60 -1.95 -1.15 8.54
CA THR A 60 -2.87 -0.07 8.19
C THR A 60 -3.62 -0.37 6.89
N ILE A 61 -2.89 -0.74 5.84
CA ILE A 61 -3.49 -0.98 4.52
C ILE A 61 -4.46 -2.17 4.57
N ILE A 62 -4.03 -3.29 5.12
CA ILE A 62 -4.85 -4.50 5.13
C ILE A 62 -6.09 -4.32 6.03
N ASN A 63 -5.92 -3.75 7.24
CA ASN A 63 -7.04 -3.54 8.14
C ASN A 63 -8.08 -2.56 7.56
N GLU A 64 -7.66 -1.46 6.93
CA GLU A 64 -8.58 -0.52 6.31
C GLU A 64 -9.36 -1.17 5.15
N PHE A 65 -8.73 -2.03 4.35
CA PHE A 65 -9.42 -2.79 3.32
C PHE A 65 -10.41 -3.80 3.89
N ASP A 66 -10.01 -4.55 4.91
CA ASP A 66 -10.88 -5.52 5.56
C ASP A 66 -12.11 -4.84 6.19
N GLU A 67 -11.90 -3.72 6.88
CA GLU A 67 -12.99 -2.93 7.43
C GLU A 67 -13.92 -2.35 6.35
N TYR A 68 -13.35 -1.82 5.27
CA TYR A 68 -14.12 -1.28 4.17
C TYR A 68 -14.99 -2.35 3.52
N THR A 69 -14.39 -3.48 3.17
CA THR A 69 -15.10 -4.57 2.49
C THR A 69 -16.11 -5.28 3.40
N ALA A 70 -15.87 -5.36 4.70
CA ALA A 70 -16.82 -5.93 5.65
C ALA A 70 -18.07 -5.06 5.88
N LYS A 71 -17.94 -3.74 5.77
CA LYS A 71 -19.04 -2.78 5.98
C LYS A 71 -19.86 -2.52 4.73
N LYS A 72 -19.35 -2.84 3.54
CA LYS A 72 -19.99 -2.54 2.26
C LYS A 72 -20.69 -3.75 1.68
N GLN A 73 -21.92 -3.54 1.19
CA GLN A 73 -22.63 -4.54 0.39
C GLN A 73 -22.34 -4.27 -1.09
N PHE A 74 -21.81 -5.28 -1.78
CA PHE A 74 -21.55 -5.25 -3.21
C PHE A 74 -22.70 -5.94 -3.94
N LYS A 75 -23.16 -5.37 -5.05
CA LYS A 75 -24.22 -5.97 -5.87
C LYS A 75 -23.72 -7.18 -6.65
N THR A 76 -22.49 -7.11 -7.11
CA THR A 76 -21.80 -8.18 -7.87
C THR A 76 -20.30 -8.18 -7.55
N GLY A 77 -19.60 -9.23 -7.92
CA GLY A 77 -18.15 -9.27 -7.80
C GLY A 77 -17.46 -8.24 -8.69
N LEU A 78 -18.02 -7.91 -9.86
CA LEU A 78 -17.53 -6.83 -10.71
C LEU A 78 -17.64 -5.47 -10.01
N ASP A 79 -18.76 -5.19 -9.35
CA ASP A 79 -18.95 -4.00 -8.51
C ASP A 79 -17.90 -3.97 -7.38
N MET A 80 -17.62 -5.11 -6.75
CA MET A 80 -16.57 -5.22 -5.74
C MET A 80 -15.17 -4.90 -6.30
N VAL A 81 -14.82 -5.35 -7.51
CA VAL A 81 -13.53 -5.00 -8.15
C VAL A 81 -13.41 -3.49 -8.35
N GLU A 82 -14.44 -2.85 -8.91
CA GLU A 82 -14.45 -1.40 -9.15
C GLU A 82 -14.29 -0.60 -7.86
N GLU A 83 -14.95 -1.05 -6.80
CA GLU A 83 -14.87 -0.44 -5.47
C GLU A 83 -13.52 -0.66 -4.80
N VAL A 84 -12.91 -1.83 -4.94
CA VAL A 84 -11.55 -2.11 -4.43
C VAL A 84 -10.53 -1.21 -5.11
N ILE A 85 -10.63 -1.01 -6.44
CA ILE A 85 -9.79 -0.06 -7.18
C ILE A 85 -9.99 1.36 -6.62
N SER A 86 -11.25 1.80 -6.51
CA SER A 86 -11.60 3.14 -6.02
C SER A 86 -11.07 3.38 -4.61
N PHE A 87 -11.23 2.40 -3.73
CA PHE A 87 -10.77 2.48 -2.34
C PHE A 87 -9.25 2.50 -2.24
N TYR A 88 -8.53 1.72 -3.07
CA TYR A 88 -7.07 1.75 -3.13
C TYR A 88 -6.55 3.15 -3.53
N LEU A 89 -7.14 3.75 -4.56
CA LEU A 89 -6.80 5.10 -5.00
C LEU A 89 -7.11 6.15 -3.91
N TYR A 90 -8.24 6.01 -3.23
CA TYR A 90 -8.62 6.85 -2.09
C TYR A 90 -7.60 6.74 -0.95
N MET A 91 -7.24 5.54 -0.54
CA MET A 91 -6.25 5.29 0.51
C MET A 91 -4.90 5.90 0.17
N ALA A 92 -4.44 5.75 -1.08
CA ALA A 92 -3.19 6.32 -1.55
C ALA A 92 -3.19 7.84 -1.45
N GLY A 93 -4.31 8.50 -1.76
CA GLY A 93 -4.48 9.93 -1.60
C GLY A 93 -4.50 10.39 -0.13
N HIS A 94 -5.07 9.59 0.78
CA HIS A 94 -5.14 9.90 2.22
C HIS A 94 -3.86 9.57 2.98
N ASN A 95 -3.12 8.57 2.54
CA ASN A 95 -1.89 8.08 3.20
C ASN A 95 -0.66 8.21 2.27
N PRO A 96 -0.37 9.38 1.67
CA PRO A 96 0.63 9.49 0.62
C PRO A 96 2.04 9.10 1.06
N ASN A 97 2.39 9.29 2.33
CA ASN A 97 3.70 8.90 2.85
C ASN A 97 3.84 7.37 2.98
N LEU A 98 2.77 6.64 3.33
CA LEU A 98 2.80 5.18 3.40
C LEU A 98 2.99 4.58 2.00
N PHE A 99 2.21 5.04 1.02
CA PHE A 99 2.34 4.58 -0.36
C PHE A 99 3.67 5.00 -0.99
N MET A 100 4.19 6.20 -0.68
CA MET A 100 5.52 6.59 -1.11
C MET A 100 6.59 5.63 -0.59
N LEU A 101 6.51 5.18 0.65
CA LEU A 101 7.46 4.21 1.22
C LEU A 101 7.42 2.86 0.51
N LEU A 102 6.23 2.37 0.15
CA LEU A 102 6.09 1.14 -0.64
C LEU A 102 6.70 1.26 -2.05
N HIS A 103 6.66 2.46 -2.64
CA HIS A 103 7.17 2.69 -4.00
C HIS A 103 8.64 3.13 -4.04
N ARG A 104 9.28 3.40 -2.90
CA ARG A 104 10.70 3.74 -2.86
C ARG A 104 11.57 2.50 -3.01
N HIS A 105 12.67 2.68 -3.75
CA HIS A 105 13.63 1.61 -3.98
C HIS A 105 14.29 1.08 -2.69
N ASP A 106 14.44 1.94 -1.68
CA ASP A 106 15.07 1.60 -0.40
C ASP A 106 14.47 0.34 0.28
N ALA A 107 13.14 0.16 0.22
CA ALA A 107 12.49 -1.02 0.80
C ALA A 107 12.87 -2.31 0.06
N TYR A 108 12.96 -2.24 -1.26
CA TYR A 108 13.34 -3.40 -2.09
C TYR A 108 14.82 -3.74 -1.93
N GLU A 109 15.71 -2.74 -1.91
CA GLU A 109 17.14 -2.96 -1.64
C GLU A 109 17.36 -3.60 -0.26
N LEU A 110 16.64 -3.13 0.76
CA LEU A 110 16.72 -3.74 2.09
C LEU A 110 16.19 -5.17 2.07
N ALA A 111 15.12 -5.46 1.35
CA ALA A 111 14.54 -6.79 1.24
C ALA A 111 15.46 -7.81 0.54
N GLU A 112 16.45 -7.37 -0.23
CA GLU A 112 17.45 -8.26 -0.82
C GLU A 112 18.36 -8.90 0.25
N VAL A 113 18.61 -8.18 1.35
CA VAL A 113 19.54 -8.59 2.40
C VAL A 113 18.88 -8.84 3.77
N ASN A 114 17.64 -8.41 3.95
CA ASN A 114 16.90 -8.55 5.20
C ASN A 114 15.61 -9.35 4.99
N PRO A 115 15.54 -10.63 5.48
CA PRO A 115 14.36 -11.49 5.30
C PRO A 115 13.08 -10.92 5.92
N VAL A 116 13.17 -10.19 7.05
CA VAL A 116 12.00 -9.60 7.70
C VAL A 116 11.42 -8.46 6.85
N CYS A 117 12.28 -7.66 6.24
CA CYS A 117 11.84 -6.63 5.29
C CYS A 117 11.12 -7.26 4.09
N ARG A 118 11.69 -8.33 3.54
CA ARG A 118 11.08 -9.10 2.45
C ARG A 118 9.71 -9.64 2.84
N GLU A 119 9.59 -10.27 4.00
CA GLU A 119 8.33 -10.81 4.51
C GLU A 119 7.26 -9.72 4.62
N TYR A 120 7.57 -8.55 5.17
CA TYR A 120 6.61 -7.45 5.27
C TYR A 120 6.13 -6.94 3.91
N LEU A 121 7.01 -6.86 2.91
CA LEU A 121 6.61 -6.48 1.56
C LEU A 121 5.76 -7.56 0.90
N GLU A 122 6.18 -8.83 0.98
CA GLU A 122 5.44 -9.97 0.41
C GLU A 122 4.05 -10.09 1.04
N ASP A 123 3.94 -9.98 2.35
CA ASP A 123 2.66 -10.01 3.07
C ASP A 123 1.74 -8.86 2.64
N THR A 124 2.30 -7.64 2.53
CA THR A 124 1.52 -6.48 2.09
C THR A 124 0.95 -6.69 0.69
N TYR A 125 1.80 -7.07 -0.26
CA TYR A 125 1.38 -7.29 -1.64
C TYR A 125 0.47 -8.51 -1.81
N ASN A 126 0.75 -9.60 -1.12
CA ASN A 126 -0.12 -10.77 -1.11
C ASN A 126 -1.50 -10.44 -0.53
N GLY A 127 -1.55 -9.69 0.58
CA GLY A 127 -2.81 -9.23 1.16
C GLY A 127 -3.64 -8.43 0.17
N LEU A 128 -3.03 -7.46 -0.50
CA LEU A 128 -3.69 -6.65 -1.53
C LEU A 128 -4.18 -7.50 -2.72
N VAL A 129 -3.34 -8.37 -3.26
CA VAL A 129 -3.73 -9.27 -4.36
C VAL A 129 -4.87 -10.20 -3.96
N ASN A 130 -4.89 -10.71 -2.73
CA ASN A 130 -5.96 -11.56 -2.21
C ASN A 130 -7.32 -10.85 -2.17
N ILE A 131 -7.34 -9.54 -1.92
CA ILE A 131 -8.57 -8.73 -1.93
C ILE A 131 -9.15 -8.68 -3.35
N PHE A 132 -8.32 -8.42 -4.37
CA PHE A 132 -8.73 -8.47 -5.78
C PHE A 132 -9.15 -9.87 -6.20
N GLU A 133 -8.42 -10.91 -5.79
CA GLU A 133 -8.73 -12.31 -6.13
C GLU A 133 -10.10 -12.71 -5.58
N ARG A 134 -10.42 -12.32 -4.34
CA ARG A 134 -11.74 -12.55 -3.73
C ARG A 134 -12.84 -11.90 -4.55
N ALA A 135 -12.64 -10.65 -5.00
CA ALA A 135 -13.62 -9.94 -5.82
C ALA A 135 -13.82 -10.60 -7.20
N VAL A 136 -12.74 -11.07 -7.84
CA VAL A 136 -12.82 -11.79 -9.12
C VAL A 136 -13.54 -13.14 -8.97
N ASN A 137 -13.23 -13.90 -7.92
CA ASN A 137 -13.93 -15.17 -7.64
C ASN A 137 -15.43 -14.95 -7.44
N LEU A 138 -15.82 -13.95 -6.63
CA LEU A 138 -17.21 -13.61 -6.43
C LEU A 138 -17.92 -13.25 -7.75
N GLY A 139 -17.24 -12.48 -8.63
CA GLY A 139 -17.78 -12.13 -9.94
C GLY A 139 -17.92 -13.30 -10.91
N GLN A 140 -17.06 -14.29 -10.79
CA GLN A 140 -17.21 -15.55 -11.54
C GLN A 140 -18.37 -16.40 -11.02
N GLU A 141 -18.59 -16.41 -9.70
CA GLU A 141 -19.70 -17.13 -9.08
C GLU A 141 -21.05 -16.50 -9.43
N ASP A 142 -21.14 -15.17 -9.45
CA ASP A 142 -22.39 -14.45 -9.77
C ASP A 142 -22.58 -14.18 -11.27
N GLY A 143 -21.61 -14.55 -12.11
CA GLY A 143 -21.65 -14.39 -13.57
C GLY A 143 -21.35 -12.97 -14.07
N SER A 144 -20.96 -12.04 -13.21
CA SER A 144 -20.60 -10.67 -13.60
C SER A 144 -19.18 -10.55 -14.18
N ILE A 145 -18.33 -11.54 -13.94
CA ILE A 145 -16.97 -11.64 -14.47
C ILE A 145 -16.83 -12.95 -15.25
N GLY A 146 -16.18 -12.90 -16.40
CA GLY A 146 -15.97 -14.06 -17.25
C GLY A 146 -15.00 -15.11 -16.67
N ALA A 147 -14.98 -16.29 -17.29
CA ALA A 147 -14.11 -17.39 -16.90
C ALA A 147 -12.64 -17.06 -17.18
N MET A 148 -11.84 -16.89 -16.12
CA MET A 148 -10.41 -16.55 -16.20
C MET A 148 -9.68 -17.02 -14.93
N SER A 149 -8.34 -17.03 -14.94
CA SER A 149 -7.57 -17.33 -13.72
C SER A 149 -7.69 -16.19 -12.72
N ALA A 150 -8.45 -16.37 -11.64
CA ALA A 150 -8.70 -15.31 -10.65
C ALA A 150 -7.40 -14.71 -10.09
N ARG A 151 -6.43 -15.55 -9.70
CA ARG A 151 -5.14 -15.10 -9.18
C ARG A 151 -4.33 -14.27 -10.18
N LYS A 152 -4.26 -14.70 -11.45
CA LYS A 152 -3.53 -13.98 -12.50
C LYS A 152 -4.21 -12.64 -12.82
N THR A 153 -5.53 -12.65 -12.87
CA THR A 153 -6.33 -11.45 -13.11
C THR A 153 -6.19 -10.46 -11.95
N ALA A 154 -6.25 -10.95 -10.71
CA ALA A 154 -6.02 -10.11 -9.52
C ALA A 154 -4.64 -9.43 -9.53
N LEU A 155 -3.58 -10.16 -9.93
CA LEU A 155 -2.24 -9.60 -10.09
C LEU A 155 -2.21 -8.48 -11.16
N ILE A 156 -2.89 -8.67 -12.28
CA ILE A 156 -2.98 -7.65 -13.35
C ILE A 156 -3.74 -6.41 -12.84
N LEU A 157 -4.90 -6.60 -12.22
CA LEU A 157 -5.71 -5.52 -11.66
C LEU A 157 -4.93 -4.71 -10.63
N PHE A 158 -4.28 -5.41 -9.70
CA PHE A 158 -3.43 -4.78 -8.70
C PHE A 158 -2.28 -3.99 -9.35
N THR A 159 -1.55 -4.59 -10.29
CA THR A 159 -0.42 -3.95 -10.97
C THR A 159 -0.84 -2.68 -11.72
N LEU A 160 -1.99 -2.69 -12.41
CA LEU A 160 -2.52 -1.52 -13.09
C LEU A 160 -2.89 -0.40 -12.09
N THR A 161 -3.54 -0.77 -10.99
CA THR A 161 -3.97 0.18 -9.95
C THR A 161 -2.78 0.78 -9.21
N ASP A 162 -1.84 -0.06 -8.77
CA ASP A 162 -0.62 0.34 -8.06
C ASP A 162 0.31 1.17 -8.95
N GLY A 163 0.43 0.82 -10.23
CA GLY A 163 1.18 1.59 -11.22
C GLY A 163 0.65 3.02 -11.36
N LEU A 164 -0.67 3.21 -11.37
CA LEU A 164 -1.28 4.53 -11.41
C LEU A 164 -0.99 5.33 -10.14
N VAL A 165 -1.11 4.69 -8.96
CA VAL A 165 -0.75 5.31 -7.68
C VAL A 165 0.73 5.71 -7.66
N ARG A 166 1.61 4.85 -8.15
CA ARG A 166 3.04 5.15 -8.25
C ARG A 166 3.32 6.39 -9.11
N PHE A 167 2.73 6.48 -10.31
CA PHE A 167 2.88 7.66 -11.15
C PHE A 167 2.34 8.92 -10.47
N ASN A 168 1.19 8.83 -9.81
CA ASN A 168 0.62 9.93 -9.06
C ASN A 168 1.52 10.37 -7.89
N SER A 169 2.11 9.44 -7.15
CA SER A 169 3.03 9.71 -6.04
C SER A 169 4.28 10.47 -6.46
N TYR A 170 4.73 10.28 -7.70
CA TYR A 170 5.86 10.99 -8.29
C TYR A 170 5.45 12.18 -9.20
N ASN A 171 4.17 12.57 -9.19
CA ASN A 171 3.60 13.65 -10.02
C ASN A 171 3.89 13.48 -11.52
N LEU A 172 3.80 12.23 -12.01
CA LEU A 172 4.01 11.90 -13.43
C LEU A 172 2.67 11.77 -14.16
N TYR A 173 2.60 12.31 -15.38
CA TYR A 173 1.50 12.13 -16.35
C TYR A 173 0.10 12.56 -15.87
N ASN A 174 -0.01 13.38 -14.83
CA ASN A 174 -1.32 13.71 -14.21
C ASN A 174 -2.16 12.46 -13.91
N ALA A 175 -1.50 11.42 -13.38
CA ALA A 175 -2.06 10.07 -13.25
C ALA A 175 -3.36 10.03 -12.41
N GLY A 176 -3.53 10.94 -11.45
CA GLY A 176 -4.75 11.02 -10.65
C GLY A 176 -6.02 11.29 -11.46
N ALA A 177 -5.91 11.92 -12.63
CA ALA A 177 -7.04 12.17 -13.54
C ALA A 177 -7.49 10.90 -14.30
N LEU A 178 -6.70 9.81 -14.28
CA LEU A 178 -6.97 8.59 -15.05
C LEU A 178 -7.75 7.53 -14.27
N SER A 179 -8.21 7.83 -13.06
CA SER A 179 -8.92 6.86 -12.20
C SER A 179 -10.16 6.27 -12.86
N GLY A 180 -10.99 7.11 -13.47
CA GLY A 180 -12.19 6.67 -14.20
C GLY A 180 -11.85 5.77 -15.40
N GLU A 181 -10.81 6.11 -16.16
CA GLU A 181 -10.34 5.32 -17.32
C GLU A 181 -9.76 3.97 -16.89
N LEU A 182 -9.05 3.94 -15.76
CA LEU A 182 -8.56 2.70 -15.17
C LEU A 182 -9.72 1.76 -14.87
N ILE A 183 -10.73 2.23 -14.11
CA ILE A 183 -11.89 1.43 -13.74
C ILE A 183 -12.63 0.94 -14.98
N ALA A 184 -12.91 1.83 -15.94
CA ALA A 184 -13.59 1.47 -17.18
C ALA A 184 -12.80 0.43 -18.01
N SER A 185 -11.46 0.51 -18.01
CA SER A 185 -10.60 -0.46 -18.69
C SER A 185 -10.58 -1.80 -18.00
N CYS A 186 -10.48 -1.82 -16.68
CA CYS A 186 -10.57 -3.04 -15.89
C CYS A 186 -11.94 -3.72 -16.08
N ARG A 187 -13.04 -2.94 -16.07
CA ARG A 187 -14.38 -3.45 -16.36
C ARG A 187 -14.46 -4.14 -17.72
N ARG A 188 -13.98 -3.50 -18.79
CA ARG A 188 -13.98 -4.08 -20.15
C ARG A 188 -13.15 -5.38 -20.24
N MET A 189 -12.06 -5.47 -19.50
CA MET A 189 -11.22 -6.66 -19.45
C MET A 189 -11.91 -7.83 -18.73
N LEU A 190 -12.78 -7.55 -17.75
CA LEU A 190 -13.41 -8.58 -16.91
C LEU A 190 -14.75 -9.08 -17.46
N ILE A 191 -15.49 -8.24 -18.17
CA ILE A 191 -16.73 -8.63 -18.80
C ILE A 191 -16.37 -9.41 -20.06
N ASN A 192 -16.66 -10.69 -20.07
CA ASN A 192 -16.40 -11.51 -21.23
C ASN A 192 -17.15 -11.03 -22.47
N VAL A 193 -16.41 -11.01 -23.51
CA VAL A 193 -16.90 -11.00 -24.88
C VAL A 193 -17.36 -12.40 -25.28
#